data_d02dfea32b476aa4264f0ea0fadda59d
#
_entry.id   d02dfea32b476aa4264f0ea0fadda59d
#
_cell.length_a   1.000
_cell.length_b   1.000
_cell.length_c   1.000
_cell.angle_alpha   90.00
_cell.angle_beta   90.00
_cell.angle_gamma   90.00
#
_symmetry.space_group_name_H-M   'P 1'
#
loop_
_entity.id
_entity.type
_entity.pdbx_description
1 polymer ?
#
loop_
_entity_poly.entity_id
_entity_poly.type
_entity_poly.pdbx_seq_one_letter_code
_entity_poly.pdbx_strand_id
1 'polypeptide(L)'
;PKMWLLCPAAATGWNMPSSVPGQSGTVWLPIDAKFPGDTYAHLQDAQASGDPAAVAAARRQLETVVRQEAKDIHDKYIEVPYTTAFGILFLPFEGLYAEVVNCGLPEILQRDYKINIAGPSTMAALLNALQMGFRTLAIQKRSGEVWQILGAVKTEFEKFGSGLQSMQRHLNQTGNDLEELIGTRSRAITRKLESVQQLEPTEAPIFWDWQRAEAEFPHKTVKLTG
;
A
#
# COMPACT_ATOMS: atom_id res chain seq x y z
N PRO A 1 13.13 -17.09 -28.53
CA PRO A 1 12.35 -15.90 -28.15
C PRO A 1 12.76 -15.50 -26.76
N LYS A 2 13.26 -14.27 -26.64
CA LYS A 2 13.66 -13.68 -25.37
C LYS A 2 12.41 -13.38 -24.58
N MET A 3 12.23 -14.02 -23.45
CA MET A 3 11.11 -13.74 -22.56
C MET A 3 11.64 -13.01 -21.31
N TRP A 4 11.24 -11.76 -21.16
CA TRP A 4 11.53 -10.96 -19.98
C TRP A 4 10.31 -11.00 -19.08
N LEU A 5 10.42 -11.55 -17.89
CA LEU A 5 9.37 -11.39 -16.89
C LEU A 5 9.60 -10.07 -16.17
N LEU A 6 8.67 -9.14 -16.37
CA LEU A 6 8.61 -7.92 -15.58
C LEU A 6 8.34 -8.33 -14.15
N CYS A 7 9.32 -8.20 -13.28
CA CYS A 7 9.04 -8.23 -11.85
C CYS A 7 8.29 -6.92 -11.54
N PRO A 8 7.01 -6.94 -11.12
CA PRO A 8 6.17 -5.75 -11.05
C PRO A 8 6.50 -4.83 -9.87
N ALA A 9 7.79 -4.69 -9.56
CA ALA A 9 8.26 -3.78 -8.54
C ALA A 9 7.78 -2.34 -8.78
N ALA A 10 7.68 -1.92 -10.04
CA ALA A 10 7.21 -0.58 -10.40
C ALA A 10 5.68 -0.42 -10.42
N ALA A 11 4.93 -1.47 -10.80
CA ALA A 11 3.47 -1.40 -10.89
C ALA A 11 2.78 -1.39 -9.51
N THR A 12 3.46 -1.86 -8.48
CA THR A 12 2.95 -1.95 -7.11
C THR A 12 3.71 -1.07 -6.11
N GLY A 13 4.63 -0.22 -6.59
CA GLY A 13 5.47 0.62 -5.71
C GLY A 13 6.44 -0.19 -4.84
N TRP A 14 6.84 -1.34 -5.32
CA TRP A 14 7.85 -2.16 -4.69
C TRP A 14 9.24 -1.56 -4.90
N ASN A 15 9.76 -0.94 -3.84
CA ASN A 15 11.18 -0.79 -3.67
C ASN A 15 11.70 -2.13 -3.14
N MET A 16 12.17 -3.02 -4.01
CA MET A 16 13.22 -3.91 -3.56
C MET A 16 14.32 -2.98 -3.01
N PRO A 17 14.90 -3.26 -1.84
CA PRO A 17 16.10 -2.55 -1.43
C PRO A 17 17.18 -2.87 -2.48
N SER A 18 17.21 -2.08 -3.55
CA SER A 18 18.40 -1.99 -4.35
C SER A 18 19.46 -1.47 -3.39
N SER A 19 20.63 -2.10 -3.38
CA SER A 19 21.78 -1.67 -2.59
C SER A 19 22.24 -0.24 -2.91
N VAL A 20 21.47 0.52 -3.69
CA VAL A 20 21.68 1.92 -4.05
C VAL A 20 20.51 2.73 -3.50
N PRO A 21 20.70 3.53 -2.43
CA PRO A 21 19.68 4.42 -1.91
C PRO A 21 19.28 5.45 -2.99
N GLY A 22 18.02 5.45 -3.39
CA GLY A 22 17.43 6.47 -4.26
C GLY A 22 16.99 6.02 -5.65
N GLN A 23 17.13 4.76 -6.05
CA GLN A 23 16.58 4.25 -7.31
C GLN A 23 15.30 3.42 -7.06
N SER A 24 14.17 4.03 -7.31
CA SER A 24 12.90 3.31 -7.51
C SER A 24 12.91 2.72 -8.93
N GLY A 25 13.62 1.60 -9.11
CA GLY A 25 13.78 0.96 -10.41
C GLY A 25 13.03 -0.36 -10.50
N THR A 26 12.53 -0.65 -11.69
CA THR A 26 12.02 -1.98 -12.05
C THR A 26 13.20 -2.94 -12.16
N VAL A 27 13.16 -4.05 -11.43
CA VAL A 27 14.15 -5.13 -11.53
C VAL A 27 13.59 -6.22 -12.44
N TRP A 28 14.37 -6.63 -13.42
CA TRP A 28 13.98 -7.65 -14.40
C TRP A 28 14.49 -9.02 -13.96
N LEU A 29 13.66 -10.06 -14.11
CA LEU A 29 14.07 -11.44 -13.95
C LEU A 29 14.33 -12.03 -15.37
N PRO A 30 15.60 -12.33 -15.72
CA PRO A 30 15.91 -12.95 -17.01
C PRO A 30 15.40 -14.39 -17.06
N ILE A 31 14.62 -14.72 -18.08
CA ILE A 31 14.18 -16.08 -18.36
C ILE A 31 14.48 -16.34 -19.82
N ASP A 32 15.28 -17.35 -20.11
CA ASP A 32 15.57 -17.77 -21.46
C ASP A 32 15.15 -19.22 -21.68
N ALA A 33 14.40 -19.45 -22.77
CA ALA A 33 13.93 -20.77 -23.16
C ALA A 33 14.92 -21.39 -24.16
N LYS A 34 15.52 -22.49 -23.79
CA LYS A 34 16.47 -23.21 -24.62
C LYS A 34 16.02 -24.63 -24.81
N PHE A 35 16.16 -25.08 -26.04
CA PHE A 35 15.84 -26.45 -26.39
C PHE A 35 17.01 -27.06 -27.20
N PRO A 36 17.95 -27.77 -26.54
CA PRO A 36 18.98 -28.53 -27.23
C PRO A 36 18.39 -29.83 -27.83
N GLY A 37 17.48 -29.65 -28.82
CA GLY A 37 16.66 -30.72 -29.37
C GLY A 37 17.47 -31.89 -29.96
N ASP A 38 18.47 -31.57 -30.75
CA ASP A 38 19.34 -32.58 -31.38
C ASP A 38 20.12 -33.40 -30.34
N THR A 39 20.68 -32.71 -29.33
CA THR A 39 21.44 -33.38 -28.26
C THR A 39 20.53 -34.25 -27.40
N TYR A 40 19.28 -33.79 -27.13
CA TYR A 40 18.32 -34.59 -26.39
C TYR A 40 17.81 -35.80 -27.19
N ALA A 41 17.56 -35.63 -28.50
CA ALA A 41 17.19 -36.74 -29.38
C ALA A 41 18.29 -37.81 -29.42
N HIS A 42 19.57 -37.40 -29.56
CA HIS A 42 20.69 -38.32 -29.50
C HIS A 42 20.77 -39.11 -28.19
N LEU A 43 20.43 -38.46 -27.06
CA LEU A 43 20.38 -39.16 -25.78
C LEU A 43 19.22 -40.18 -25.73
N GLN A 44 18.05 -39.84 -26.28
CA GLN A 44 16.93 -40.77 -26.36
C GLN A 44 17.24 -41.98 -27.25
N ASP A 45 17.89 -41.76 -28.41
CA ASP A 45 18.32 -42.82 -29.30
C ASP A 45 19.36 -43.73 -28.63
N ALA A 46 20.33 -43.16 -27.92
CA ALA A 46 21.30 -43.91 -27.15
C ALA A 46 20.64 -44.75 -26.04
N GLN A 47 19.65 -44.20 -25.34
CA GLN A 47 18.87 -44.92 -24.33
C GLN A 47 18.10 -46.09 -24.96
N ALA A 48 17.51 -45.87 -26.15
CA ALA A 48 16.76 -46.89 -26.88
C ALA A 48 17.66 -48.02 -27.39
N SER A 49 18.92 -47.71 -27.71
CA SER A 49 19.89 -48.73 -28.14
C SER A 49 20.36 -49.66 -27.01
N GLY A 50 20.21 -49.20 -25.73
CA GLY A 50 20.65 -49.96 -24.57
C GLY A 50 22.15 -50.01 -24.37
N ASP A 51 22.96 -49.26 -25.14
CA ASP A 51 24.42 -49.20 -24.99
C ASP A 51 24.82 -48.20 -23.89
N PRO A 52 25.36 -48.65 -22.75
CA PRO A 52 25.75 -47.76 -21.65
C PRO A 52 26.83 -46.76 -22.05
N ALA A 53 27.72 -47.10 -22.96
CA ALA A 53 28.79 -46.21 -23.41
C ALA A 53 28.23 -45.05 -24.25
N ALA A 54 27.30 -45.36 -25.17
CA ALA A 54 26.60 -44.38 -25.98
C ALA A 54 25.76 -43.42 -25.10
N VAL A 55 25.05 -43.95 -24.12
CA VAL A 55 24.27 -43.15 -23.15
C VAL A 55 25.18 -42.20 -22.36
N ALA A 56 26.32 -42.69 -21.86
CA ALA A 56 27.27 -41.86 -21.12
C ALA A 56 27.88 -40.75 -21.99
N ALA A 57 28.17 -41.06 -23.27
CA ALA A 57 28.67 -40.05 -24.20
C ALA A 57 27.61 -38.95 -24.50
N ALA A 58 26.38 -39.36 -24.80
CA ALA A 58 25.28 -38.44 -25.07
C ALA A 58 24.95 -37.53 -23.87
N ARG A 59 25.00 -38.08 -22.63
CA ARG A 59 24.84 -37.28 -21.40
C ARG A 59 25.92 -36.22 -21.27
N ARG A 60 27.20 -36.55 -21.46
CA ARG A 60 28.30 -35.58 -21.41
C ARG A 60 28.11 -34.46 -22.44
N GLN A 61 27.63 -34.79 -23.63
CA GLN A 61 27.34 -33.82 -24.65
C GLN A 61 26.21 -32.88 -24.20
N LEU A 62 25.11 -33.42 -23.65
CA LEU A 62 24.01 -32.63 -23.10
C LEU A 62 24.48 -31.69 -21.97
N GLU A 63 25.29 -32.22 -21.03
CA GLU A 63 25.88 -31.41 -19.97
C GLU A 63 26.67 -30.22 -20.51
N THR A 64 27.51 -30.47 -21.53
CA THR A 64 28.35 -29.43 -22.14
C THR A 64 27.49 -28.33 -22.77
N VAL A 65 26.46 -28.71 -23.51
CA VAL A 65 25.54 -27.76 -24.16
C VAL A 65 24.78 -26.96 -23.11
N VAL A 66 24.22 -27.62 -22.10
CA VAL A 66 23.44 -26.92 -21.04
C VAL A 66 24.31 -25.97 -20.24
N ARG A 67 25.55 -26.32 -19.92
CA ARG A 67 26.53 -25.43 -19.27
C ARG A 67 26.85 -24.21 -20.13
N GLN A 68 27.05 -24.41 -21.43
CA GLN A 68 27.32 -23.30 -22.34
C GLN A 68 26.10 -22.34 -22.44
N GLU A 69 24.91 -22.90 -22.54
CA GLU A 69 23.68 -22.08 -22.55
C GLU A 69 23.49 -21.27 -21.26
N ALA A 70 23.77 -21.89 -20.12
CA ALA A 70 23.70 -21.20 -18.83
C ALA A 70 24.72 -20.05 -18.72
N LYS A 71 25.95 -20.29 -19.19
CA LYS A 71 26.99 -19.26 -19.28
C LYS A 71 26.55 -18.12 -20.19
N ASP A 72 26.02 -18.45 -21.35
CA ASP A 72 25.51 -17.45 -22.31
C ASP A 72 24.38 -16.58 -21.73
N ILE A 73 23.50 -17.17 -20.93
CA ILE A 73 22.43 -16.42 -20.23
C ILE A 73 23.03 -15.50 -19.18
N HIS A 74 23.99 -16.02 -18.39
CA HIS A 74 24.68 -15.22 -17.39
C HIS A 74 25.35 -14.01 -18.01
N ASP A 75 26.18 -14.23 -19.02
CA ASP A 75 27.02 -13.20 -19.62
C ASP A 75 26.20 -12.13 -20.40
N LYS A 76 25.03 -12.51 -20.93
CA LYS A 76 24.23 -11.65 -21.81
C LYS A 76 23.07 -10.93 -21.08
N TYR A 77 22.59 -11.48 -19.97
CA TYR A 77 21.32 -11.03 -19.41
C TYR A 77 21.35 -10.67 -17.92
N ILE A 78 22.38 -11.06 -17.18
CA ILE A 78 22.48 -10.69 -15.77
C ILE A 78 23.30 -9.40 -15.63
N GLU A 79 22.62 -8.30 -15.33
CA GLU A 79 23.20 -6.97 -15.15
C GLU A 79 22.61 -6.30 -13.89
N VAL A 80 23.24 -6.54 -12.75
CA VAL A 80 22.85 -5.93 -11.48
C VAL A 80 23.23 -4.44 -11.50
N PRO A 81 22.36 -3.51 -11.10
CA PRO A 81 21.08 -3.70 -10.38
C PRO A 81 19.83 -3.75 -11.29
N TYR A 82 19.95 -3.73 -12.60
CA TYR A 82 18.81 -3.69 -13.52
C TYR A 82 18.08 -5.01 -13.60
N THR A 83 18.79 -6.11 -13.36
CA THR A 83 18.22 -7.45 -13.27
C THR A 83 18.42 -8.04 -11.88
N THR A 84 17.72 -9.15 -11.61
CA THR A 84 18.04 -10.03 -10.48
C THR A 84 19.47 -10.55 -10.62
N ALA A 85 20.10 -10.91 -9.49
CA ALA A 85 21.44 -11.50 -9.46
C ALA A 85 21.45 -12.97 -9.95
N PHE A 86 20.35 -13.45 -10.51
CA PHE A 86 20.19 -14.78 -11.05
C PHE A 86 19.24 -14.76 -12.25
N GLY A 87 19.35 -15.77 -13.11
CA GLY A 87 18.45 -15.99 -14.25
C GLY A 87 17.82 -17.38 -14.22
N ILE A 88 16.89 -17.62 -15.13
CA ILE A 88 16.21 -18.91 -15.29
C ILE A 88 16.45 -19.44 -16.70
N LEU A 89 16.96 -20.66 -16.78
CA LEU A 89 17.01 -21.46 -17.99
C LEU A 89 15.76 -22.35 -18.03
N PHE A 90 14.83 -22.03 -18.92
CA PHE A 90 13.61 -22.80 -19.10
C PHE A 90 13.80 -23.90 -20.12
N LEU A 91 13.54 -25.12 -19.69
CA LEU A 91 13.61 -26.33 -20.53
C LEU A 91 12.15 -26.74 -20.84
N PRO A 92 11.73 -26.72 -22.13
CA PRO A 92 10.31 -26.84 -22.47
C PRO A 92 9.73 -28.25 -22.36
N PHE A 93 10.57 -29.26 -22.06
CA PHE A 93 10.14 -30.65 -21.90
C PHE A 93 10.54 -31.19 -20.54
N GLU A 94 9.59 -31.83 -19.82
CA GLU A 94 9.86 -32.44 -18.52
C GLU A 94 10.93 -33.52 -18.58
N GLY A 95 10.95 -34.31 -19.67
CA GLY A 95 11.99 -35.36 -19.86
C GLY A 95 13.40 -34.75 -19.96
N LEU A 96 13.57 -33.67 -20.68
CA LEU A 96 14.85 -32.95 -20.77
C LEU A 96 15.23 -32.36 -19.39
N TYR A 97 14.28 -31.73 -18.70
CA TYR A 97 14.50 -31.22 -17.36
C TYR A 97 14.95 -32.34 -16.40
N ALA A 98 14.27 -33.48 -16.42
CA ALA A 98 14.62 -34.62 -15.57
C ALA A 98 16.04 -35.14 -15.86
N GLU A 99 16.43 -35.25 -17.13
CA GLU A 99 17.80 -35.65 -17.49
C GLU A 99 18.86 -34.66 -17.00
N VAL A 100 18.60 -33.36 -17.13
CA VAL A 100 19.51 -32.31 -16.63
C VAL A 100 19.65 -32.37 -15.12
N VAL A 101 18.53 -32.63 -14.39
CA VAL A 101 18.55 -32.84 -12.93
C VAL A 101 19.34 -34.09 -12.56
N ASN A 102 19.12 -35.21 -13.27
CA ASN A 102 19.81 -36.48 -13.04
C ASN A 102 21.33 -36.39 -13.28
N CYS A 103 21.76 -35.46 -14.14
CA CYS A 103 23.19 -35.17 -14.34
C CYS A 103 23.80 -34.31 -13.22
N GLY A 104 23.05 -33.90 -12.22
CA GLY A 104 23.51 -33.04 -11.12
C GLY A 104 23.88 -31.61 -11.53
N LEU A 105 23.36 -31.14 -12.67
CA LEU A 105 23.68 -29.83 -13.20
C LEU A 105 23.05 -28.66 -12.41
N PRO A 106 21.87 -28.75 -11.77
CA PRO A 106 21.23 -27.59 -11.13
C PRO A 106 22.14 -26.87 -10.14
N GLU A 107 22.81 -27.61 -9.28
CA GLU A 107 23.70 -27.05 -8.26
C GLU A 107 24.93 -26.36 -8.87
N ILE A 108 25.48 -26.96 -9.94
CA ILE A 108 26.64 -26.42 -10.65
C ILE A 108 26.26 -25.14 -11.37
N LEU A 109 25.15 -25.14 -12.08
CA LEU A 109 24.67 -23.96 -12.83
C LEU A 109 24.31 -22.78 -11.90
N GLN A 110 23.71 -23.08 -10.75
CA GLN A 110 23.42 -22.09 -9.75
C GLN A 110 24.66 -21.49 -9.11
N ARG A 111 25.64 -22.36 -8.76
CA ARG A 111 26.86 -21.92 -8.10
C ARG A 111 27.74 -21.11 -9.05
N ASP A 112 27.95 -21.59 -10.28
CA ASP A 112 28.98 -21.07 -11.19
C ASP A 112 28.41 -19.91 -12.05
N TYR A 113 27.15 -19.99 -12.47
CA TYR A 113 26.53 -19.02 -13.40
C TYR A 113 25.34 -18.28 -12.82
N LYS A 114 24.91 -18.61 -11.59
CA LYS A 114 23.69 -18.01 -11.00
C LYS A 114 22.43 -18.28 -11.82
N ILE A 115 22.38 -19.42 -12.52
CA ILE A 115 21.25 -19.84 -13.34
C ILE A 115 20.52 -21.00 -12.67
N ASN A 116 19.22 -20.81 -12.47
CA ASN A 116 18.31 -21.85 -12.03
C ASN A 116 17.65 -22.49 -13.25
N ILE A 117 17.50 -23.81 -13.25
CA ILE A 117 16.75 -24.49 -14.30
C ILE A 117 15.28 -24.67 -13.90
N ALA A 118 14.39 -24.61 -14.88
CA ALA A 118 12.99 -24.88 -14.68
C ALA A 118 12.41 -25.67 -15.86
N GLY A 119 11.69 -26.73 -15.56
CA GLY A 119 10.80 -27.41 -16.51
C GLY A 119 9.41 -26.80 -16.50
N PRO A 120 8.47 -27.28 -17.32
CA PRO A 120 7.11 -26.74 -17.40
C PRO A 120 6.39 -26.73 -16.05
N SER A 121 6.43 -27.82 -15.30
CA SER A 121 5.78 -27.93 -14.00
C SER A 121 6.43 -27.03 -12.93
N THR A 122 7.76 -27.00 -12.88
CA THR A 122 8.49 -26.17 -11.92
C THR A 122 8.37 -24.69 -12.26
N MET A 123 8.32 -24.32 -13.54
CA MET A 123 8.06 -22.95 -13.97
C MET A 123 6.65 -22.49 -13.56
N ALA A 124 5.63 -23.33 -13.76
CA ALA A 124 4.27 -23.02 -13.33
C ALA A 124 4.18 -22.82 -11.82
N ALA A 125 4.83 -23.67 -11.03
CA ALA A 125 4.90 -23.54 -9.58
C ALA A 125 5.62 -22.26 -9.14
N LEU A 126 6.75 -21.93 -9.79
CA LEU A 126 7.52 -20.72 -9.52
C LEU A 126 6.69 -19.46 -9.82
N LEU A 127 6.03 -19.40 -10.98
CA LEU A 127 5.19 -18.25 -11.33
C LEU A 127 4.02 -18.07 -10.36
N ASN A 128 3.40 -19.17 -9.93
CA ASN A 128 2.34 -19.12 -8.93
C ASN A 128 2.87 -18.62 -7.57
N ALA A 129 4.03 -19.11 -7.14
CA ALA A 129 4.67 -18.66 -5.91
C ALA A 129 5.02 -17.16 -5.94
N LEU A 130 5.56 -16.68 -7.07
CA LEU A 130 5.84 -15.27 -7.29
C LEU A 130 4.57 -14.44 -7.27
N GLN A 131 3.50 -14.89 -7.92
CA GLN A 131 2.19 -14.21 -7.92
C GLN A 131 1.65 -14.07 -6.49
N MET A 132 1.71 -15.14 -5.69
CA MET A 132 1.26 -15.10 -4.29
C MET A 132 2.13 -14.17 -3.45
N GLY A 133 3.46 -14.23 -3.62
CA GLY A 133 4.39 -13.33 -2.95
C GLY A 133 4.10 -11.87 -3.25
N PHE A 134 3.92 -11.51 -4.50
CA PHE A 134 3.58 -10.15 -4.92
C PHE A 134 2.23 -9.68 -4.37
N ARG A 135 1.22 -10.57 -4.36
CA ARG A 135 -0.08 -10.25 -3.78
C ARG A 135 0.02 -9.96 -2.28
N THR A 136 0.77 -10.76 -1.54
CA THR A 136 0.96 -10.58 -0.09
C THR A 136 1.64 -9.25 0.22
N LEU A 137 2.66 -8.91 -0.52
CA LEU A 137 3.40 -7.67 -0.34
C LEU A 137 2.58 -6.43 -0.74
N ALA A 138 1.74 -6.52 -1.77
CA ALA A 138 0.80 -5.46 -2.12
C ALA A 138 -0.20 -5.17 -0.97
N ILE A 139 -0.64 -6.22 -0.26
CA ILE A 139 -1.50 -6.09 0.92
C ILE A 139 -0.74 -5.41 2.07
N GLN A 140 0.51 -5.81 2.34
CA GLN A 140 1.32 -5.22 3.40
C GLN A 140 1.55 -3.71 3.19
N LYS A 141 1.80 -3.29 1.95
CA LYS A 141 1.96 -1.88 1.62
C LYS A 141 0.68 -1.09 1.91
N ARG A 142 -0.47 -1.61 1.48
CA ARG A 142 -1.76 -0.96 1.77
C ARG A 142 -2.06 -0.86 3.27
N SER A 143 -1.66 -1.86 4.05
CA SER A 143 -1.79 -1.81 5.51
C SER A 143 -0.99 -0.65 6.11
N GLY A 144 0.23 -0.40 5.64
CA GLY A 144 1.04 0.73 6.09
C GLY A 144 0.38 2.08 5.81
N GLU A 145 -0.22 2.27 4.63
CA GLU A 145 -0.95 3.49 4.27
C GLU A 145 -2.18 3.70 5.18
N VAL A 146 -2.92 2.62 5.50
CA VAL A 146 -4.06 2.67 6.43
C VAL A 146 -3.63 3.12 7.82
N TRP A 147 -2.51 2.60 8.34
CA TRP A 147 -1.99 3.02 9.64
C TRP A 147 -1.57 4.50 9.67
N GLN A 148 -1.02 5.03 8.59
CA GLN A 148 -0.71 6.46 8.49
C GLN A 148 -1.98 7.32 8.51
N ILE A 149 -3.02 6.93 7.78
CA ILE A 149 -4.31 7.62 7.77
C ILE A 149 -4.94 7.58 9.17
N LEU A 150 -4.96 6.42 9.83
CA LEU A 150 -5.48 6.29 11.19
C LEU A 150 -4.70 7.17 12.19
N GLY A 151 -3.39 7.28 12.03
CA GLY A 151 -2.56 8.18 12.84
C GLY A 151 -2.95 9.65 12.65
N ALA A 152 -3.17 10.09 11.42
CA ALA A 152 -3.63 11.44 11.11
C ALA A 152 -5.02 11.71 11.68
N VAL A 153 -5.96 10.78 11.51
CA VAL A 153 -7.32 10.87 12.08
C VAL A 153 -7.25 10.98 13.61
N LYS A 154 -6.46 10.16 14.28
CA LYS A 154 -6.27 10.24 15.74
C LYS A 154 -5.83 11.64 16.17
N THR A 155 -4.83 12.21 15.47
CA THR A 155 -4.32 13.56 15.78
C THR A 155 -5.41 14.62 15.63
N GLU A 156 -6.25 14.52 14.60
CA GLU A 156 -7.37 15.46 14.42
C GLU A 156 -8.45 15.31 15.49
N PHE A 157 -8.74 14.08 15.94
CA PHE A 157 -9.63 13.87 17.07
C PHE A 157 -9.10 14.46 18.40
N GLU A 158 -7.80 14.36 18.65
CA GLU A 158 -7.17 14.98 19.82
C GLU A 158 -7.27 16.50 19.79
N LYS A 159 -7.06 17.12 18.61
CA LYS A 159 -7.27 18.58 18.43
C LYS A 159 -8.73 18.96 18.63
N PHE A 160 -9.66 18.19 18.08
CA PHE A 160 -11.08 18.42 18.25
C PHE A 160 -11.50 18.35 19.73
N GLY A 161 -11.03 17.33 20.46
CA GLY A 161 -11.25 17.19 21.89
C GLY A 161 -10.74 18.38 22.70
N SER A 162 -9.55 18.87 22.39
CA SER A 162 -8.98 20.06 23.04
C SER A 162 -9.76 21.33 22.73
N GLY A 163 -10.27 21.45 21.49
CA GLY A 163 -11.15 22.54 21.08
C GLY A 163 -12.47 22.55 21.86
N LEU A 164 -13.11 21.39 22.03
CA LEU A 164 -14.33 21.25 22.83
C LEU A 164 -14.10 21.61 24.31
N GLN A 165 -12.98 21.18 24.90
CA GLN A 165 -12.63 21.56 26.26
C GLN A 165 -12.42 23.07 26.43
N SER A 166 -11.83 23.72 25.42
CA SER A 166 -11.67 25.18 25.40
C SER A 166 -13.02 25.89 25.31
N MET A 167 -13.89 25.42 24.43
CA MET A 167 -15.24 25.94 24.29
C MET A 167 -16.06 25.81 25.59
N GLN A 168 -15.98 24.67 26.26
CA GLN A 168 -16.62 24.44 27.54
C GLN A 168 -16.11 25.41 28.62
N ARG A 169 -14.82 25.69 28.66
CA ARG A 169 -14.23 26.68 29.59
C ARG A 169 -14.77 28.09 29.31
N HIS A 170 -14.86 28.51 28.04
CA HIS A 170 -15.43 29.81 27.68
C HIS A 170 -16.90 29.92 28.02
N LEU A 171 -17.69 28.87 27.82
CA LEU A 171 -19.10 28.84 28.21
C LEU A 171 -19.26 28.98 29.72
N ASN A 172 -18.45 28.26 30.50
CA ASN A 172 -18.49 28.39 31.97
C ASN A 172 -18.09 29.80 32.44
N GLN A 173 -17.08 30.40 31.79
CA GLN A 173 -16.67 31.77 32.11
C GLN A 173 -17.74 32.76 31.74
N THR A 174 -18.37 32.64 30.58
CA THR A 174 -19.50 33.52 30.19
C THR A 174 -20.68 33.35 31.13
N GLY A 175 -20.96 32.14 31.61
CA GLY A 175 -21.97 31.87 32.63
C GLY A 175 -21.69 32.61 33.96
N ASN A 176 -20.46 32.55 34.44
CA ASN A 176 -20.04 33.26 35.64
C ASN A 176 -20.09 34.77 35.48
N ASP A 177 -19.65 35.29 34.34
CA ASP A 177 -19.73 36.73 34.04
C ASP A 177 -21.20 37.21 34.00
N LEU A 178 -22.10 36.40 33.46
CA LEU A 178 -23.53 36.68 33.44
C LEU A 178 -24.14 36.67 34.85
N GLU A 179 -23.78 35.70 35.71
CA GLU A 179 -24.21 35.66 37.11
C GLU A 179 -23.72 36.87 37.91
N GLU A 180 -22.49 37.32 37.67
CA GLU A 180 -21.95 38.52 38.28
C GLU A 180 -22.76 39.78 37.86
N LEU A 181 -23.05 39.91 36.59
CA LEU A 181 -23.86 41.05 36.08
C LEU A 181 -25.28 41.05 36.65
N ILE A 182 -25.93 39.89 36.65
CA ILE A 182 -27.31 39.77 37.21
C ILE A 182 -27.28 39.91 38.72
N GLY A 183 -26.36 39.25 39.41
CA GLY A 183 -26.32 39.23 40.87
C GLY A 183 -25.88 40.56 41.50
N THR A 184 -24.83 41.17 41.00
CA THR A 184 -24.21 42.34 41.62
C THR A 184 -24.80 43.65 41.10
N ARG A 185 -24.93 43.79 39.80
CA ARG A 185 -25.43 45.05 39.19
C ARG A 185 -26.95 45.20 39.29
N SER A 186 -27.69 44.11 39.08
CA SER A 186 -29.14 44.13 39.20
C SER A 186 -29.57 44.51 40.65
N ARG A 187 -28.93 43.86 41.65
CA ARG A 187 -29.17 44.19 43.06
C ARG A 187 -28.79 45.63 43.43
N ALA A 188 -27.73 46.17 42.83
CA ALA A 188 -27.34 47.57 43.04
C ALA A 188 -28.35 48.59 42.45
N ILE A 189 -28.86 48.23 41.25
CA ILE A 189 -29.92 49.07 40.60
C ILE A 189 -31.20 48.96 41.36
N THR A 190 -31.66 47.80 41.80
CA THR A 190 -32.88 47.64 42.61
C THR A 190 -32.79 48.46 43.90
N ARG A 191 -31.63 48.37 44.59
CA ARG A 191 -31.41 49.14 45.83
C ARG A 191 -31.43 50.68 45.61
N LYS A 192 -30.95 51.18 44.46
CA LYS A 192 -31.02 52.58 44.10
C LYS A 192 -32.43 53.01 43.70
N LEU A 193 -33.18 52.12 43.06
CA LEU A 193 -34.62 52.42 42.73
C LEU A 193 -35.55 52.38 43.93
N GLU A 194 -35.26 51.53 44.94
CA GLU A 194 -35.99 51.53 46.21
C GLU A 194 -35.89 52.87 46.98
N SER A 195 -34.85 53.66 46.72
CA SER A 195 -34.71 55.02 47.31
C SER A 195 -35.43 56.09 46.54
N VAL A 196 -36.02 55.82 45.41
CA VAL A 196 -36.90 56.74 44.67
C VAL A 196 -38.28 56.52 45.17
N GLN A 197 -38.93 57.62 45.71
CA GLN A 197 -40.33 57.58 46.16
C GLN A 197 -41.21 56.97 45.07
N GLN A 198 -41.93 55.89 45.40
CA GLN A 198 -42.97 55.38 44.53
C GLN A 198 -44.01 56.45 44.33
N LEU A 199 -44.18 56.97 43.13
CA LEU A 199 -45.28 57.80 42.77
C LEU A 199 -46.57 56.99 42.86
N GLU A 200 -47.59 57.56 43.53
CA GLU A 200 -48.92 56.93 43.54
C GLU A 200 -49.37 56.66 42.10
N PRO A 201 -50.07 55.54 41.84
CA PRO A 201 -50.50 55.16 40.50
C PRO A 201 -51.29 56.19 39.71
N THR A 202 -51.86 57.18 40.42
CA THR A 202 -52.67 58.26 39.84
C THR A 202 -51.84 59.44 39.31
N GLU A 203 -50.55 59.52 39.68
CA GLU A 203 -49.69 60.65 39.26
C GLU A 203 -48.62 60.21 38.23
N ALA A 204 -48.55 58.95 37.95
CA ALA A 204 -47.63 58.47 36.93
C ALA A 204 -48.10 58.84 35.52
N PRO A 205 -47.40 59.68 34.75
CA PRO A 205 -47.71 59.85 33.34
C PRO A 205 -47.73 58.54 32.65
N ILE A 206 -48.73 58.21 31.84
CA ILE A 206 -48.89 57.02 31.06
C ILE A 206 -47.77 57.03 30.02
N PHE A 207 -46.57 56.60 30.44
CA PHE A 207 -45.37 56.62 29.56
C PHE A 207 -45.22 55.36 28.70
N TRP A 208 -45.93 54.28 29.04
CA TRP A 208 -45.90 53.03 28.31
C TRP A 208 -47.28 52.37 28.29
N ASP A 209 -48.05 52.67 27.27
CA ASP A 209 -49.27 51.93 26.95
C ASP A 209 -48.92 50.79 26.00
N TRP A 210 -48.54 49.64 26.56
CA TRP A 210 -48.21 48.45 25.82
C TRP A 210 -49.32 47.92 24.91
N GLN A 211 -50.58 48.18 25.30
CA GLN A 211 -51.72 47.73 24.51
C GLN A 211 -51.92 48.60 23.26
N ARG A 212 -51.40 49.80 23.23
CA ARG A 212 -51.43 50.67 22.05
C ARG A 212 -50.30 50.34 21.05
N ALA A 213 -49.14 49.85 21.52
CA ALA A 213 -47.99 49.46 20.69
C ALA A 213 -48.26 48.19 19.86
N GLU A 214 -49.04 47.24 20.37
CA GLU A 214 -49.45 46.08 19.63
C GLU A 214 -50.38 46.33 18.44
N ALA A 215 -51.19 47.43 18.53
CA ALA A 215 -52.10 47.81 17.46
C ALA A 215 -51.37 48.46 16.24
N GLU A 216 -50.21 49.10 16.48
CA GLU A 216 -49.49 49.84 15.43
C GLU A 216 -48.47 48.97 14.66
N PHE A 217 -48.07 47.82 15.21
CA PHE A 217 -47.10 46.87 14.53
C PHE A 217 -47.66 45.44 14.45
N PRO A 218 -48.58 45.16 13.50
CA PRO A 218 -49.03 43.80 13.30
C PRO A 218 -47.84 42.93 12.81
N HIS A 219 -47.56 41.86 13.55
CA HIS A 219 -46.52 40.86 13.20
C HIS A 219 -46.69 40.38 11.75
N LYS A 220 -45.79 40.80 10.85
CA LYS A 220 -45.65 40.18 9.54
C LYS A 220 -45.05 38.79 9.72
N THR A 221 -45.90 37.79 9.68
CA THR A 221 -45.47 36.41 9.54
C THR A 221 -44.71 36.24 8.20
N VAL A 222 -43.41 36.13 8.26
CA VAL A 222 -42.60 35.72 7.11
C VAL A 222 -42.83 34.22 6.93
N LYS A 223 -43.60 33.87 5.91
CA LYS A 223 -43.67 32.47 5.41
C LYS A 223 -42.36 32.19 4.69
N LEU A 224 -41.51 31.35 5.29
CA LEU A 224 -40.41 30.67 4.61
C LEU A 224 -41.01 29.53 3.77
N THR A 225 -41.14 29.74 2.48
CA THR A 225 -41.37 28.72 1.47
C THR A 225 -40.06 28.45 0.76
N GLY A 226 -39.68 27.13 0.67
CA GLY A 226 -38.61 26.65 -0.21
C GLY A 226 -37.70 25.69 0.47
#